data_b5643b97b6e5177e13b56cf8b8050792
#
_entry.id   b5643b97b6e5177e13b56cf8b8050792
#
_cell.length_a   1.000
_cell.length_b   1.000
_cell.length_c   1.000
_cell.angle_alpha   90.00
_cell.angle_beta   90.00
_cell.angle_gamma   90.00
#
_symmetry.space_group_name_H-M   'P 1'
#
loop_
_entity.id
_entity.type
_entity.pdbx_description
1 polymer ?
#
loop_
_entity_poly.entity_id
_entity_poly.type
_entity_poly.pdbx_seq_one_letter_code
_entity_poly.pdbx_strand_id
1 'polypeptide(L)'
;MNKDNFGLRTSDFGLQKKLNIYFTAGIPNLEDTGKIAKLIQDSGADMMEIGIPYSDPVADGPVIQEGHVLALQNGMTIKKLFEQLAEIKESVTIPKILMGYLNPVIQFGFENFCKKCQEVGIFGLILPDLPPFEFEKKYQQILQNYGLNFIFLVTPETSEERIKYLDSLSSGFLYAVSSSSTTGKENANVKNEEYLERLSTLNLKNPVYVGFGIKNK
;
A
#
# COMPACT_ATOMS: atom_id res chain seq x y z
N MET A 1 22.22 4.12 9.89
CA MET A 1 21.08 4.97 9.57
C MET A 1 19.98 4.66 10.58
N ASN A 2 19.60 5.63 11.41
CA ASN A 2 18.69 5.41 12.53
C ASN A 2 17.31 4.93 12.05
N LYS A 3 16.86 3.80 12.60
CA LYS A 3 15.52 3.19 12.37
C LYS A 3 14.38 3.98 13.03
N ASP A 4 14.66 5.10 13.65
CA ASP A 4 13.74 5.78 14.58
C ASP A 4 12.94 6.95 13.97
N ASN A 5 13.06 7.24 12.68
CA ASN A 5 12.48 8.46 12.09
C ASN A 5 11.13 8.29 11.38
N PHE A 6 10.50 7.12 11.43
CA PHE A 6 9.10 6.96 10.99
C PHE A 6 8.19 6.43 12.10
N GLY A 7 8.50 6.80 13.34
CA GLY A 7 7.68 6.46 14.50
C GLY A 7 6.37 7.24 14.54
N LEU A 8 5.41 6.87 13.71
CA LEU A 8 4.01 7.14 13.99
C LEU A 8 3.57 6.16 15.08
N ARG A 9 3.60 6.61 16.33
CA ARG A 9 3.05 5.83 17.45
C ARG A 9 1.53 5.92 17.40
N THR A 10 0.85 4.88 17.86
CA THR A 10 -0.60 4.87 18.04
C THR A 10 -1.11 6.03 18.91
N SER A 11 -0.27 6.62 19.77
CA SER A 11 -0.54 7.84 20.54
C SER A 11 -0.68 9.11 19.67
N ASP A 12 -0.22 9.09 18.42
CA ASP A 12 -0.25 10.26 17.53
C ASP A 12 -1.54 10.34 16.69
N PHE A 13 -2.47 9.42 16.87
CA PHE A 13 -3.77 9.39 16.18
C PHE A 13 -4.64 10.63 16.41
N GLY A 14 -4.31 11.46 17.39
CA GLY A 14 -5.10 12.66 17.72
C GLY A 14 -4.72 13.93 16.97
N LEU A 15 -3.56 14.03 16.28
CA LEU A 15 -3.02 15.35 15.98
C LEU A 15 -2.44 15.59 14.58
N GLN A 16 -2.15 14.58 13.76
CA GLN A 16 -1.67 14.82 12.39
C GLN A 16 -2.33 13.89 11.37
N LYS A 17 -3.22 14.48 10.56
CA LYS A 17 -3.76 13.80 9.39
C LYS A 17 -2.64 13.62 8.36
N LYS A 18 -2.37 12.38 7.96
CA LYS A 18 -1.41 12.04 6.92
C LYS A 18 -2.13 11.72 5.63
N LEU A 19 -1.66 12.28 4.53
CA LEU A 19 -2.22 12.05 3.20
C LEU A 19 -1.36 11.03 2.46
N ASN A 20 -1.98 9.90 2.11
CA ASN A 20 -1.41 8.86 1.28
C ASN A 20 -2.17 8.80 -0.05
N ILE A 21 -1.46 8.86 -1.18
CA ILE A 21 -2.05 8.91 -2.52
C ILE A 21 -1.64 7.68 -3.32
N TYR A 22 -2.64 6.94 -3.85
CA TYR A 22 -2.43 5.83 -4.78
C TYR A 22 -2.42 6.32 -6.23
N PHE A 23 -1.53 5.74 -7.04
CA PHE A 23 -1.59 5.81 -8.50
C PHE A 23 -1.00 4.55 -9.14
N THR A 24 -1.47 4.20 -10.34
CA THR A 24 -0.93 3.06 -11.10
C THR A 24 0.28 3.52 -11.92
N ALA A 25 1.38 2.77 -11.85
CA ALA A 25 2.58 3.06 -12.64
C ALA A 25 2.33 2.86 -14.15
N GLY A 26 2.93 3.72 -15.00
CA GLY A 26 2.86 3.60 -16.46
C GLY A 26 1.60 4.17 -17.09
N ILE A 27 0.84 5.00 -16.38
CA ILE A 27 -0.30 5.75 -16.91
C ILE A 27 -0.15 7.25 -16.60
N PRO A 28 -0.75 8.16 -17.41
CA PRO A 28 -1.40 7.91 -18.70
C PRO A 28 -0.42 7.40 -19.78
N ASN A 29 0.88 7.71 -19.68
CA ASN A 29 1.92 7.23 -20.57
C ASN A 29 2.96 6.43 -19.80
N LEU A 30 3.69 5.55 -20.49
CA LEU A 30 4.70 4.67 -19.90
C LEU A 30 5.70 5.42 -19.01
N GLU A 31 6.20 6.57 -19.45
CA GLU A 31 7.26 7.33 -18.79
C GLU A 31 6.76 8.34 -17.73
N ASP A 32 5.47 8.34 -17.40
CA ASP A 32 4.91 9.35 -16.50
C ASP A 32 5.00 8.98 -15.01
N THR A 33 5.40 7.75 -14.67
CA THR A 33 5.50 7.28 -13.25
C THR A 33 6.32 8.25 -12.39
N GLY A 34 7.51 8.62 -12.83
CA GLY A 34 8.39 9.53 -12.10
C GLY A 34 7.84 10.94 -11.95
N LYS A 35 7.21 11.45 -13.01
CA LYS A 35 6.56 12.78 -13.01
C LYS A 35 5.40 12.83 -12.03
N ILE A 36 4.55 11.79 -12.02
CA ILE A 36 3.40 11.69 -11.12
C ILE A 36 3.87 11.59 -9.68
N ALA A 37 4.86 10.74 -9.39
CA ALA A 37 5.42 10.62 -8.06
C ALA A 37 5.95 11.97 -7.54
N LYS A 38 6.65 12.73 -8.39
CA LYS A 38 7.12 14.07 -8.03
C LYS A 38 5.97 15.05 -7.79
N LEU A 39 4.95 15.07 -8.65
CA LEU A 39 3.77 15.93 -8.47
C LEU A 39 3.01 15.62 -7.18
N ILE A 40 2.86 14.35 -6.80
CA ILE A 40 2.23 13.93 -5.55
C ILE A 40 3.01 14.50 -4.36
N GLN A 41 4.32 14.34 -4.34
CA GLN A 41 5.17 14.91 -3.30
C GLN A 41 5.07 16.43 -3.25
N ASP A 42 5.21 17.11 -4.38
CA ASP A 42 5.19 18.58 -4.48
C ASP A 42 3.80 19.16 -4.08
N SER A 43 2.75 18.34 -4.18
CA SER A 43 1.38 18.69 -3.73
C SER A 43 1.17 18.50 -2.23
N GLY A 44 2.19 18.05 -1.48
CA GLY A 44 2.15 17.96 -0.02
C GLY A 44 1.60 16.63 0.50
N ALA A 45 1.59 15.56 -0.30
CA ALA A 45 1.31 14.22 0.21
C ALA A 45 2.43 13.77 1.18
N ASP A 46 2.04 13.04 2.22
CA ASP A 46 2.98 12.50 3.20
C ASP A 46 3.57 11.17 2.77
N MET A 47 2.90 10.45 1.88
CA MET A 47 3.24 9.10 1.41
C MET A 47 2.57 8.85 0.06
N MET A 48 3.06 7.86 -0.68
CA MET A 48 2.40 7.40 -1.90
C MET A 48 2.40 5.90 -2.04
N GLU A 49 1.35 5.38 -2.68
CA GLU A 49 1.23 3.99 -3.10
C GLU A 49 1.35 3.93 -4.62
N ILE A 50 2.28 3.14 -5.12
CA ILE A 50 2.54 2.95 -6.54
C ILE A 50 2.04 1.57 -6.94
N GLY A 51 0.96 1.52 -7.70
CA GLY A 51 0.36 0.27 -8.19
C GLY A 51 1.24 -0.39 -9.25
N ILE A 52 1.59 -1.66 -9.02
CA ILE A 52 2.28 -2.52 -9.99
C ILE A 52 1.22 -3.08 -10.94
N PRO A 53 1.24 -2.77 -12.24
CA PRO A 53 0.26 -3.28 -13.18
C PRO A 53 0.22 -4.81 -13.26
N TYR A 54 -1.00 -5.36 -13.31
CA TYR A 54 -1.24 -6.80 -13.41
C TYR A 54 -2.44 -7.09 -14.31
N SER A 55 -2.42 -8.24 -15.00
CA SER A 55 -3.48 -8.64 -15.96
C SER A 55 -4.78 -9.05 -15.28
N ASP A 56 -4.70 -9.55 -14.04
CA ASP A 56 -5.84 -10.17 -13.34
C ASP A 56 -6.06 -9.52 -11.94
N PRO A 57 -6.36 -8.20 -11.87
CA PRO A 57 -6.41 -7.44 -10.63
C PRO A 57 -7.77 -7.60 -9.93
N VAL A 58 -8.07 -8.82 -9.48
CA VAL A 58 -9.38 -9.25 -8.96
C VAL A 58 -9.83 -8.56 -7.67
N ALA A 59 -8.90 -7.97 -6.92
CA ALA A 59 -9.22 -7.24 -5.69
C ALA A 59 -9.52 -5.75 -5.95
N ASP A 60 -9.27 -5.24 -7.16
CA ASP A 60 -9.40 -3.83 -7.49
C ASP A 60 -10.76 -3.49 -8.09
N GLY A 61 -11.19 -2.23 -7.89
CA GLY A 61 -12.38 -1.68 -8.54
C GLY A 61 -12.15 -1.38 -10.03
N PRO A 62 -13.26 -1.15 -10.80
CA PRO A 62 -13.20 -1.02 -12.26
C PRO A 62 -12.19 0.03 -12.76
N VAL A 63 -12.13 1.18 -12.12
CA VAL A 63 -11.24 2.29 -12.50
C VAL A 63 -9.76 1.87 -12.38
N ILE A 64 -9.41 1.16 -11.31
CA ILE A 64 -8.05 0.68 -11.10
C ILE A 64 -7.74 -0.44 -12.09
N GLN A 65 -8.69 -1.35 -12.35
CA GLN A 65 -8.56 -2.40 -13.37
C GLN A 65 -8.28 -1.81 -14.75
N GLU A 66 -9.02 -0.77 -15.17
CA GLU A 66 -8.77 -0.05 -16.43
C GLU A 66 -7.36 0.57 -16.45
N GLY A 67 -6.92 1.14 -15.33
CA GLY A 67 -5.55 1.65 -15.18
C GLY A 67 -4.49 0.58 -15.38
N HIS A 68 -4.68 -0.62 -14.82
CA HIS A 68 -3.78 -1.77 -15.04
C HIS A 68 -3.71 -2.17 -16.52
N VAL A 69 -4.88 -2.27 -17.18
CA VAL A 69 -4.94 -2.61 -18.62
C VAL A 69 -4.18 -1.59 -19.45
N LEU A 70 -4.42 -0.30 -19.22
CA LEU A 70 -3.73 0.78 -19.94
C LEU A 70 -2.22 0.75 -19.71
N ALA A 71 -1.79 0.57 -18.48
CA ALA A 71 -0.37 0.51 -18.14
C ALA A 71 0.35 -0.66 -18.83
N LEU A 72 -0.30 -1.84 -18.88
CA LEU A 72 0.24 -3.01 -19.59
C LEU A 72 0.29 -2.77 -21.10
N GLN A 73 -0.74 -2.14 -21.68
CA GLN A 73 -0.76 -1.74 -23.11
C GLN A 73 0.35 -0.74 -23.42
N ASN A 74 0.67 0.17 -22.51
CA ASN A 74 1.80 1.09 -22.62
C ASN A 74 3.16 0.39 -22.50
N GLY A 75 3.20 -0.91 -22.13
CA GLY A 75 4.42 -1.69 -22.00
C GLY A 75 5.06 -1.64 -20.62
N MET A 76 4.31 -1.27 -19.56
CA MET A 76 4.83 -1.29 -18.20
C MET A 76 5.14 -2.72 -17.74
N THR A 77 6.27 -2.88 -17.09
CA THR A 77 6.74 -4.12 -16.46
C THR A 77 7.39 -3.80 -15.12
N ILE A 78 7.54 -4.80 -14.25
CA ILE A 78 8.27 -4.63 -12.96
C ILE A 78 9.70 -4.11 -13.21
N LYS A 79 10.38 -4.60 -14.24
CA LYS A 79 11.72 -4.14 -14.59
C LYS A 79 11.71 -2.65 -14.94
N LYS A 80 10.80 -2.23 -15.82
CA LYS A 80 10.67 -0.82 -16.23
C LYS A 80 10.30 0.08 -15.06
N LEU A 81 9.41 -0.40 -14.18
CA LEU A 81 9.06 0.31 -12.95
C LEU A 81 10.30 0.57 -12.08
N PHE A 82 11.14 -0.44 -11.85
CA PHE A 82 12.36 -0.23 -11.07
C PHE A 82 13.37 0.71 -11.74
N GLU A 83 13.47 0.69 -13.08
CA GLU A 83 14.29 1.65 -13.82
C GLU A 83 13.82 3.09 -13.55
N GLN A 84 12.51 3.36 -13.66
CA GLN A 84 11.92 4.68 -13.39
C GLN A 84 12.03 5.10 -11.92
N LEU A 85 11.85 4.16 -10.98
CA LEU A 85 12.02 4.44 -9.55
C LEU A 85 13.46 4.77 -9.18
N ALA A 86 14.43 4.18 -9.86
CA ALA A 86 15.85 4.50 -9.67
C ALA A 86 16.18 5.94 -10.09
N GLU A 87 15.57 6.42 -11.18
CA GLU A 87 15.76 7.78 -11.67
C GLU A 87 15.26 8.86 -10.69
N ILE A 88 14.19 8.56 -9.95
CA ILE A 88 13.57 9.51 -9.00
C ILE A 88 13.98 9.33 -7.56
N LYS A 89 14.85 8.36 -7.26
CA LYS A 89 15.20 7.97 -5.90
C LYS A 89 15.64 9.15 -5.01
N GLU A 90 16.49 10.02 -5.55
CA GLU A 90 17.04 11.16 -4.81
C GLU A 90 16.10 12.39 -4.81
N SER A 91 15.18 12.48 -5.77
CA SER A 91 14.28 13.63 -5.93
C SER A 91 12.92 13.43 -5.27
N VAL A 92 12.49 12.18 -5.08
CA VAL A 92 11.24 11.81 -4.39
C VAL A 92 11.57 11.14 -3.08
N THR A 93 11.47 11.89 -1.99
CA THR A 93 11.92 11.51 -0.65
C THR A 93 10.82 11.03 0.28
N ILE A 94 9.54 11.34 0.00
CA ILE A 94 8.43 10.81 0.81
C ILE A 94 8.37 9.28 0.67
N PRO A 95 7.87 8.55 1.69
CA PRO A 95 7.75 7.10 1.65
C PRO A 95 6.97 6.62 0.43
N LYS A 96 7.54 5.66 -0.29
CA LYS A 96 6.95 5.00 -1.46
C LYS A 96 6.61 3.56 -1.09
N ILE A 97 5.38 3.16 -1.29
CA ILE A 97 4.89 1.79 -1.11
C ILE A 97 4.60 1.20 -2.47
N LEU A 98 5.02 -0.02 -2.73
CA LEU A 98 4.57 -0.75 -3.91
C LEU A 98 3.35 -1.60 -3.54
N MET A 99 2.27 -1.39 -4.28
CA MET A 99 1.04 -2.17 -4.14
C MET A 99 0.82 -3.00 -5.40
N GLY A 100 0.56 -4.30 -5.24
CA GLY A 100 0.34 -5.19 -6.38
C GLY A 100 -0.10 -6.58 -5.96
N TYR A 101 0.15 -7.55 -6.82
CA TYR A 101 -0.25 -8.94 -6.62
C TYR A 101 0.97 -9.84 -6.48
N LEU A 102 0.81 -10.92 -5.74
CA LEU A 102 1.90 -11.84 -5.40
C LEU A 102 2.50 -12.52 -6.64
N ASN A 103 1.65 -12.91 -7.60
CA ASN A 103 2.13 -13.66 -8.76
C ASN A 103 3.19 -12.92 -9.59
N PRO A 104 3.03 -11.65 -10.02
CA PRO A 104 4.10 -10.92 -10.71
C PRO A 104 5.39 -10.81 -9.91
N VAL A 105 5.28 -10.63 -8.58
CA VAL A 105 6.43 -10.55 -7.69
C VAL A 105 7.19 -11.88 -7.61
N ILE A 106 6.47 -13.01 -7.54
CA ILE A 106 7.08 -14.35 -7.57
C ILE A 106 7.76 -14.60 -8.91
N GLN A 107 7.12 -14.24 -10.03
CA GLN A 107 7.70 -14.40 -11.37
C GLN A 107 8.98 -13.58 -11.57
N PHE A 108 9.06 -12.40 -10.94
CA PHE A 108 10.29 -11.59 -10.92
C PHE A 108 11.37 -12.18 -10.00
N GLY A 109 10.99 -13.08 -9.10
CA GLY A 109 11.79 -13.61 -8.00
C GLY A 109 11.66 -12.75 -6.75
N PHE A 110 10.96 -13.27 -5.72
CA PHE A 110 10.57 -12.49 -4.54
C PHE A 110 11.74 -11.80 -3.84
N GLU A 111 12.84 -12.54 -3.63
CA GLU A 111 14.04 -11.98 -2.99
C GLU A 111 14.72 -10.91 -3.87
N ASN A 112 14.81 -11.15 -5.19
CA ASN A 112 15.33 -10.16 -6.13
C ASN A 112 14.47 -8.91 -6.16
N PHE A 113 13.13 -9.06 -6.07
CA PHE A 113 12.20 -7.95 -5.96
C PHE A 113 12.46 -7.13 -4.69
N CYS A 114 12.59 -7.78 -3.53
CA CYS A 114 12.91 -7.11 -2.27
C CYS A 114 14.25 -6.36 -2.33
N LYS A 115 15.27 -6.97 -2.92
CA LYS A 115 16.55 -6.32 -3.17
C LYS A 115 16.41 -5.06 -4.03
N LYS A 116 15.65 -5.13 -5.11
CA LYS A 116 15.36 -3.97 -5.98
C LYS A 116 14.58 -2.89 -5.24
N CYS A 117 13.60 -3.25 -4.42
CA CYS A 117 12.89 -2.32 -3.56
C CYS A 117 13.83 -1.54 -2.64
N GLN A 118 14.76 -2.24 -1.98
CA GLN A 118 15.77 -1.59 -1.13
C GLN A 118 16.67 -0.65 -1.94
N GLU A 119 17.15 -1.09 -3.12
CA GLU A 119 18.01 -0.29 -3.99
C GLU A 119 17.38 1.04 -4.40
N VAL A 120 16.07 1.07 -4.65
CA VAL A 120 15.34 2.28 -5.08
C VAL A 120 14.63 3.00 -3.94
N GLY A 121 14.82 2.57 -2.68
CA GLY A 121 14.29 3.24 -1.51
C GLY A 121 12.79 3.10 -1.31
N ILE A 122 12.23 1.91 -1.57
CA ILE A 122 10.84 1.58 -1.24
C ILE A 122 10.71 1.38 0.28
N PHE A 123 9.67 1.95 0.85
CA PHE A 123 9.35 1.87 2.28
C PHE A 123 8.72 0.52 2.64
N GLY A 124 7.83 -0.01 1.80
CA GLY A 124 7.11 -1.22 2.10
C GLY A 124 6.27 -1.74 0.95
N LEU A 125 5.62 -2.88 1.20
CA LEU A 125 4.81 -3.61 0.22
C LEU A 125 3.38 -3.83 0.74
N ILE A 126 2.43 -3.77 -0.19
CA ILE A 126 1.04 -4.21 -0.03
C ILE A 126 0.78 -5.28 -1.11
N LEU A 127 0.55 -6.52 -0.68
CA LEU A 127 0.17 -7.64 -1.56
C LEU A 127 -1.11 -8.25 -1.00
N PRO A 128 -2.30 -7.79 -1.45
CA PRO A 128 -3.59 -8.18 -0.86
C PRO A 128 -3.90 -9.68 -0.94
N ASP A 129 -3.33 -10.34 -1.94
CA ASP A 129 -3.49 -11.77 -2.22
C ASP A 129 -2.46 -12.67 -1.52
N LEU A 130 -1.53 -12.10 -0.72
CA LEU A 130 -0.58 -12.88 0.07
C LEU A 130 -1.21 -13.33 1.39
N PRO A 131 -1.47 -14.65 1.58
CA PRO A 131 -2.03 -15.13 2.84
C PRO A 131 -1.06 -14.91 4.01
N PRO A 132 -1.56 -14.46 5.19
CA PRO A 132 -0.70 -14.19 6.35
C PRO A 132 0.13 -15.39 6.82
N PHE A 133 -0.41 -16.59 6.73
CA PHE A 133 0.33 -17.81 7.06
C PHE A 133 1.52 -18.04 6.12
N GLU A 134 1.34 -17.82 4.81
CA GLU A 134 2.42 -17.92 3.83
C GLU A 134 3.46 -16.80 4.06
N PHE A 135 2.98 -15.60 4.39
CA PHE A 135 3.85 -14.47 4.75
C PHE A 135 4.78 -14.84 5.91
N GLU A 136 4.23 -15.27 7.06
CA GLU A 136 5.03 -15.66 8.24
C GLU A 136 6.07 -16.73 7.90
N LYS A 137 5.63 -17.75 7.17
CA LYS A 137 6.45 -18.94 6.92
C LYS A 137 7.57 -18.71 5.91
N LYS A 138 7.33 -17.89 4.87
CA LYS A 138 8.22 -17.81 3.70
C LYS A 138 8.82 -16.44 3.44
N TYR A 139 8.07 -15.37 3.71
CA TYR A 139 8.41 -14.05 3.18
C TYR A 139 8.83 -13.03 4.24
N GLN A 140 8.36 -13.17 5.46
CA GLN A 140 8.62 -12.22 6.54
C GLN A 140 10.11 -11.97 6.77
N GLN A 141 10.89 -13.05 6.88
CA GLN A 141 12.33 -12.93 7.10
C GLN A 141 13.06 -12.28 5.92
N ILE A 142 12.61 -12.55 4.69
CA ILE A 142 13.19 -11.93 3.49
C ILE A 142 12.96 -10.41 3.55
N LEU A 143 11.73 -9.97 3.79
CA LEU A 143 11.41 -8.54 3.89
C LEU A 143 12.23 -7.85 5.00
N GLN A 144 12.36 -8.48 6.15
CA GLN A 144 13.17 -7.98 7.27
C GLN A 144 14.65 -7.81 6.88
N ASN A 145 15.22 -8.76 6.14
CA ASN A 145 16.60 -8.71 5.69
C ASN A 145 16.88 -7.51 4.76
N TYR A 146 15.86 -7.10 3.99
CA TYR A 146 15.95 -5.93 3.10
C TYR A 146 15.39 -4.64 3.71
N GLY A 147 14.97 -4.67 4.99
CA GLY A 147 14.45 -3.49 5.70
C GLY A 147 13.12 -2.98 5.16
N LEU A 148 12.33 -3.85 4.54
CA LEU A 148 11.03 -3.53 3.96
C LEU A 148 9.90 -3.78 4.96
N ASN A 149 8.95 -2.85 5.01
CA ASN A 149 7.71 -3.04 5.73
C ASN A 149 6.73 -3.87 4.90
N PHE A 150 5.80 -4.55 5.59
CA PHE A 150 4.68 -5.22 4.95
C PHE A 150 3.38 -4.78 5.61
N ILE A 151 2.43 -4.34 4.80
CA ILE A 151 1.18 -3.74 5.23
C ILE A 151 0.04 -4.72 4.91
N PHE A 152 -0.68 -5.17 5.94
CA PHE A 152 -1.89 -5.95 5.77
C PHE A 152 -3.14 -5.07 5.72
N LEU A 153 -4.16 -5.57 5.00
CA LEU A 153 -5.45 -4.93 4.88
C LEU A 153 -6.45 -5.56 5.86
N VAL A 154 -7.31 -4.72 6.42
CA VAL A 154 -8.47 -5.14 7.22
C VAL A 154 -9.72 -4.45 6.68
N THR A 155 -10.87 -5.13 6.82
CA THR A 155 -12.17 -4.68 6.33
C THR A 155 -13.18 -4.64 7.48
N PRO A 156 -14.36 -4.03 7.31
CA PRO A 156 -15.42 -4.07 8.32
C PRO A 156 -15.82 -5.48 8.76
N GLU A 157 -15.68 -6.47 7.87
CA GLU A 157 -16.01 -7.87 8.11
C GLU A 157 -14.90 -8.64 8.85
N THR A 158 -13.70 -8.04 8.98
CA THR A 158 -12.58 -8.69 9.66
C THR A 158 -12.85 -8.74 11.18
N SER A 159 -12.77 -9.93 11.79
CA SER A 159 -12.96 -10.08 13.23
C SER A 159 -11.84 -9.40 14.03
N GLU A 160 -12.10 -9.01 15.27
CA GLU A 160 -11.11 -8.36 16.15
C GLU A 160 -9.87 -9.22 16.38
N GLU A 161 -10.06 -10.51 16.57
CA GLU A 161 -8.96 -11.46 16.71
C GLU A 161 -8.08 -11.46 15.46
N ARG A 162 -8.72 -11.48 14.29
CA ARG A 162 -8.00 -11.43 13.00
C ARG A 162 -7.31 -10.09 12.79
N ILE A 163 -7.92 -8.97 13.19
CA ILE A 163 -7.30 -7.63 13.13
C ILE A 163 -6.02 -7.62 14.00
N LYS A 164 -6.09 -8.08 15.24
CA LYS A 164 -4.92 -8.15 16.14
C LYS A 164 -3.81 -9.05 15.60
N TYR A 165 -4.18 -10.17 14.98
CA TYR A 165 -3.21 -11.06 14.34
C TYR A 165 -2.52 -10.35 13.15
N LEU A 166 -3.28 -9.73 12.24
CA LEU A 166 -2.73 -9.00 11.10
C LEU A 166 -1.89 -7.79 11.54
N ASP A 167 -2.32 -7.08 12.58
CA ASP A 167 -1.54 -5.99 13.18
C ASP A 167 -0.21 -6.48 13.75
N SER A 168 -0.18 -7.66 14.37
CA SER A 168 1.07 -8.25 14.87
C SER A 168 2.09 -8.56 13.78
N LEU A 169 1.61 -8.91 12.59
CA LEU A 169 2.42 -9.22 11.41
C LEU A 169 2.76 -7.98 10.58
N SER A 170 1.92 -6.95 10.62
CA SER A 170 2.15 -5.70 9.91
C SER A 170 3.34 -4.93 10.45
N SER A 171 3.98 -4.20 9.57
CA SER A 171 4.98 -3.20 9.93
C SER A 171 4.74 -1.92 9.10
N GLY A 172 4.98 -0.76 9.72
CA GLY A 172 4.67 0.53 9.11
C GLY A 172 3.26 1.01 9.47
N PHE A 173 2.21 0.36 8.97
CA PHE A 173 0.82 0.63 9.34
C PHE A 173 -0.10 -0.56 9.04
N LEU A 174 -1.35 -0.47 9.50
CA LEU A 174 -2.44 -1.38 9.14
C LEU A 174 -3.40 -0.63 8.20
N TYR A 175 -3.78 -1.23 7.09
CA TYR A 175 -4.63 -0.57 6.09
C TYR A 175 -6.10 -0.93 6.29
N ALA A 176 -6.90 0.03 6.74
CA ALA A 176 -8.34 -0.13 6.90
C ALA A 176 -9.06 0.23 5.59
N VAL A 177 -9.63 -0.79 4.95
CA VAL A 177 -10.40 -0.64 3.72
C VAL A 177 -11.85 -0.32 4.07
N SER A 178 -12.37 0.82 3.60
CA SER A 178 -13.78 1.16 3.80
C SER A 178 -14.71 0.40 2.84
N SER A 179 -15.90 0.00 3.30
CA SER A 179 -16.84 -0.83 2.52
C SER A 179 -17.67 -0.05 1.49
N SER A 180 -17.15 1.00 0.89
CA SER A 180 -17.94 1.90 0.01
C SER A 180 -18.41 1.28 -1.32
N SER A 181 -18.12 -0.01 -1.59
CA SER A 181 -18.35 -0.59 -2.91
C SER A 181 -19.65 -1.40 -3.09
N THR A 182 -20.37 -1.82 -2.03
CA THR A 182 -21.43 -2.84 -2.19
C THR A 182 -22.78 -2.60 -1.51
N THR A 183 -22.96 -1.58 -0.66
CA THR A 183 -24.25 -1.33 0.02
C THR A 183 -24.72 0.11 -0.12
N GLY A 184 -26.05 0.33 -0.17
CA GLY A 184 -26.68 1.64 -0.38
C GLY A 184 -26.13 2.75 0.52
N LYS A 185 -26.01 3.96 -0.02
CA LYS A 185 -25.21 5.07 0.52
C LYS A 185 -25.39 5.41 2.00
N GLU A 186 -26.59 5.28 2.57
CA GLU A 186 -26.86 5.64 3.98
C GLU A 186 -26.36 4.57 4.97
N ASN A 187 -26.53 3.30 4.64
CA ASN A 187 -26.09 2.19 5.50
C ASN A 187 -24.54 2.00 5.46
N ALA A 188 -23.88 2.46 4.41
CA ALA A 188 -22.44 2.36 4.29
C ALA A 188 -21.69 3.32 5.23
N ASN A 189 -22.20 4.53 5.43
CA ASN A 189 -21.58 5.51 6.32
C ASN A 189 -21.63 5.08 7.78
N VAL A 190 -22.79 4.61 8.25
CA VAL A 190 -22.97 4.13 9.64
C VAL A 190 -22.04 2.94 9.92
N LYS A 191 -21.99 1.98 9.02
CA LYS A 191 -21.08 0.82 9.17
C LYS A 191 -19.59 1.20 9.16
N ASN A 192 -19.22 2.23 8.39
CA ASN A 192 -17.86 2.72 8.40
C ASN A 192 -17.50 3.43 9.72
N GLU A 193 -18.41 4.23 10.29
CA GLU A 193 -18.21 4.88 11.58
C GLU A 193 -18.03 3.85 12.70
N GLU A 194 -18.95 2.88 12.81
CA GLU A 194 -18.84 1.77 13.77
C GLU A 194 -17.53 0.97 13.62
N TYR A 195 -17.10 0.75 12.39
CA TYR A 195 -15.86 0.06 12.09
C TYR A 195 -14.63 0.85 12.55
N LEU A 196 -14.58 2.15 12.26
CA LEU A 196 -13.47 3.01 12.67
C LEU A 196 -13.43 3.18 14.19
N GLU A 197 -14.59 3.30 14.85
CA GLU A 197 -14.69 3.32 16.30
C GLU A 197 -14.16 2.01 16.91
N ARG A 198 -14.56 0.87 16.37
CA ARG A 198 -14.04 -0.44 16.77
C ARG A 198 -12.51 -0.51 16.63
N LEU A 199 -11.94 -0.07 15.50
CA LEU A 199 -10.48 -0.05 15.31
C LEU A 199 -9.78 0.81 16.37
N SER A 200 -10.36 1.94 16.75
CA SER A 200 -9.78 2.86 17.74
C SER A 200 -9.69 2.25 19.14
N THR A 201 -10.57 1.29 19.46
CA THR A 201 -10.60 0.62 20.78
C THR A 201 -9.67 -0.58 20.90
N LEU A 202 -9.13 -1.10 19.78
CA LEU A 202 -8.38 -2.38 19.76
C LEU A 202 -6.95 -2.30 20.30
N ASN A 203 -6.44 -1.12 20.68
CA ASN A 203 -5.07 -0.93 21.14
C ASN A 203 -4.02 -1.59 20.20
N LEU A 204 -4.08 -1.25 18.91
CA LEU A 204 -3.22 -1.81 17.87
C LEU A 204 -1.77 -1.30 18.01
N LYS A 205 -0.83 -2.14 17.59
CA LYS A 205 0.62 -1.85 17.61
C LYS A 205 1.00 -0.84 16.53
N ASN A 206 0.37 -0.94 15.35
CA ASN A 206 0.65 -0.08 14.21
C ASN A 206 -0.40 1.02 14.07
N PRO A 207 -0.05 2.18 13.51
CA PRO A 207 -1.04 3.17 13.11
C PRO A 207 -1.98 2.59 12.05
N VAL A 208 -3.21 3.11 11.98
CA VAL A 208 -4.20 2.70 10.98
C VAL A 208 -4.36 3.80 9.94
N TYR A 209 -4.20 3.45 8.67
CA TYR A 209 -4.56 4.31 7.54
C TYR A 209 -5.89 3.85 6.95
N VAL A 210 -6.78 4.78 6.67
CA VAL A 210 -8.09 4.51 6.06
C VAL A 210 -8.00 4.84 4.59
N GLY A 211 -8.33 3.87 3.75
CA GLY A 211 -8.30 4.04 2.29
C GLY A 211 -9.53 3.44 1.60
N PHE A 212 -9.56 3.60 0.28
CA PHE A 212 -10.63 3.23 -0.62
C PHE A 212 -11.93 4.02 -0.45
N GLY A 213 -12.50 4.47 -1.58
CA GLY A 213 -13.79 5.15 -1.61
C GLY A 213 -13.86 6.52 -0.93
N ILE A 214 -12.74 7.10 -0.53
CA ILE A 214 -12.68 8.44 0.07
C ILE A 214 -12.94 9.46 -1.04
N LYS A 215 -14.06 10.19 -0.93
CA LYS A 215 -14.50 11.16 -1.96
C LYS A 215 -14.46 12.61 -1.48
N ASN A 216 -14.68 12.85 -0.19
CA ASN A 216 -14.74 14.19 0.43
C ASN A 216 -14.18 14.13 1.85
N LYS A 217 -13.92 15.33 2.39
CA LYS A 217 -13.56 15.52 3.81
C LYS A 217 -14.74 15.20 4.71
#